data_b55405e1c3fdeb59f13f1de446991e30
#
_entry.id   b55405e1c3fdeb59f13f1de446991e30
#
_cell.length_a   1.000
_cell.length_b   1.000
_cell.length_c   1.000
_cell.angle_alpha   90.00
_cell.angle_beta   90.00
_cell.angle_gamma   90.00
#
_symmetry.space_group_name_H-M   'P 1'
#
loop_
_entity.id
_entity.type
_entity.pdbx_description
1 polymer ?
#
loop_
_entity_poly.entity_id
_entity_poly.type
_entity_poly.pdbx_seq_one_letter_code
_entity_poly.pdbx_strand_id
1 'polypeptide(L)'
;MDFIEHDLKSLLTVMPSPFLQSETKTLMLQLLSAVGHCHSNWILHRDLKTSNLLMNNRGTIKVADFGLARRYGDPVGVGGMTQLVVTLWYRAPEILLGASTYSTAVDMWSVGCIFAELLLKEPLFQAKGEIELLSMIFKLLGPPTHSSWPEYSSLPLAKTLTLPSPQPHQFRTKFQYMTTAGIDLLMSLLTYDPERRITAEEALQHPYFTESPLPKHPDLFGSFPSAAAGEKPRRKPFESPSAPVRAADYKLVMDFDIPQ
;
A
#
# COMPACT_ATOMS: atom_id res chain seq x y z
N MET A 1 22.27 -10.51 9.50
CA MET A 1 21.18 -10.34 8.54
C MET A 1 21.55 -11.12 7.28
N ASP A 2 20.66 -11.97 6.78
CA ASP A 2 20.96 -12.73 5.55
C ASP A 2 21.05 -11.75 4.37
N PHE A 3 21.98 -12.02 3.45
CA PHE A 3 22.03 -11.30 2.19
C PHE A 3 20.88 -11.75 1.29
N ILE A 4 20.15 -10.80 0.71
CA ILE A 4 19.08 -11.05 -0.26
C ILE A 4 19.35 -10.17 -1.48
N GLU A 5 19.25 -10.75 -2.66
CA GLU A 5 19.80 -10.20 -3.89
C GLU A 5 19.11 -8.92 -4.39
N HIS A 6 17.79 -8.78 -4.13
CA HIS A 6 16.98 -7.69 -4.70
C HIS A 6 16.02 -7.11 -3.69
N ASP A 7 15.73 -5.83 -3.79
CA ASP A 7 14.47 -5.24 -3.31
C ASP A 7 13.46 -5.16 -4.47
N LEU A 8 12.16 -5.31 -4.16
CA LEU A 8 11.13 -5.35 -5.19
C LEU A 8 11.02 -4.04 -5.98
N LYS A 9 11.29 -2.87 -5.36
CA LYS A 9 11.25 -1.58 -6.05
C LYS A 9 12.31 -1.50 -7.16
N SER A 10 13.55 -1.83 -6.81
CA SER A 10 14.66 -1.87 -7.77
C SER A 10 14.38 -2.90 -8.86
N LEU A 11 13.88 -4.08 -8.49
CA LEU A 11 13.55 -5.13 -9.42
C LEU A 11 12.47 -4.71 -10.41
N LEU A 12 11.36 -4.14 -9.95
CA LEU A 12 10.29 -3.61 -10.82
C LEU A 12 10.82 -2.53 -11.79
N THR A 13 11.84 -1.78 -11.39
CA THR A 13 12.44 -0.74 -12.25
C THR A 13 13.22 -1.35 -13.42
N VAL A 14 13.96 -2.43 -13.19
CA VAL A 14 14.82 -3.06 -14.22
C VAL A 14 14.09 -4.09 -15.07
N MET A 15 13.05 -4.73 -14.56
CA MET A 15 12.26 -5.71 -15.31
C MET A 15 11.66 -5.10 -16.59
N PRO A 16 11.59 -5.82 -17.71
CA PRO A 16 10.98 -5.32 -18.95
C PRO A 16 9.45 -5.27 -18.88
N SER A 17 8.82 -6.15 -18.11
CA SER A 17 7.38 -6.32 -17.96
C SER A 17 6.99 -6.46 -16.49
N PRO A 18 5.72 -6.22 -16.11
CA PRO A 18 5.21 -6.58 -14.79
C PRO A 18 5.37 -8.08 -14.51
N PHE A 19 5.24 -8.45 -13.23
CA PHE A 19 5.10 -9.86 -12.86
C PHE A 19 3.88 -10.48 -13.51
N LEU A 20 3.96 -11.78 -13.83
CA LEU A 20 2.79 -12.55 -14.24
C LEU A 20 1.77 -12.62 -13.09
N GLN A 21 0.48 -12.78 -13.42
CA GLN A 21 -0.54 -12.92 -12.38
C GLN A 21 -0.26 -14.04 -11.39
N SER A 22 0.24 -15.21 -11.88
CA SER A 22 0.63 -16.32 -11.03
C SER A 22 1.81 -15.99 -10.09
N GLU A 23 2.74 -15.17 -10.54
CA GLU A 23 3.88 -14.69 -9.75
C GLU A 23 3.41 -13.65 -8.72
N THR A 24 2.57 -12.69 -9.15
CA THR A 24 1.97 -11.70 -8.25
C THR A 24 1.18 -12.38 -7.13
N LYS A 25 0.38 -13.41 -7.43
CA LYS A 25 -0.33 -14.21 -6.41
C LYS A 25 0.63 -14.82 -5.39
N THR A 26 1.72 -15.40 -5.85
CA THR A 26 2.72 -15.99 -4.95
C THR A 26 3.39 -14.96 -4.06
N LEU A 27 3.78 -13.81 -4.61
CA LEU A 27 4.36 -12.72 -3.83
C LEU A 27 3.37 -12.16 -2.81
N MET A 28 2.10 -12.00 -3.21
CA MET A 28 1.05 -11.53 -2.31
C MET A 28 0.75 -12.51 -1.19
N LEU A 29 0.70 -13.82 -1.44
CA LEU A 29 0.52 -14.82 -0.38
C LEU A 29 1.65 -14.78 0.64
N GLN A 30 2.91 -14.62 0.19
CA GLN A 30 4.05 -14.51 1.08
C GLN A 30 4.00 -13.21 1.90
N LEU A 31 3.66 -12.08 1.26
CA LEU A 31 3.50 -10.78 1.94
C LEU A 31 2.39 -10.84 3.00
N LEU A 32 1.21 -11.34 2.61
CA LEU A 32 0.07 -11.48 3.54
C LEU A 32 0.40 -12.41 4.71
N SER A 33 1.10 -13.52 4.47
CA SER A 33 1.56 -14.41 5.53
C SER A 33 2.52 -13.73 6.50
N ALA A 34 3.49 -12.95 5.97
CA ALA A 34 4.43 -12.20 6.81
C ALA A 34 3.75 -11.10 7.62
N VAL A 35 2.83 -10.34 7.01
CA VAL A 35 2.07 -9.29 7.69
C VAL A 35 1.13 -9.89 8.73
N GLY A 36 0.43 -10.98 8.41
CA GLY A 36 -0.42 -11.71 9.35
C GLY A 36 0.37 -12.21 10.57
N HIS A 37 1.59 -12.72 10.35
CA HIS A 37 2.49 -13.10 11.44
C HIS A 37 2.88 -11.91 12.33
N CYS A 38 3.18 -10.75 11.75
CA CYS A 38 3.42 -9.54 12.54
C CYS A 38 2.19 -9.15 13.37
N HIS A 39 1.02 -9.12 12.74
CA HIS A 39 -0.22 -8.71 13.37
C HIS A 39 -0.64 -9.67 14.50
N SER A 40 -0.48 -10.99 14.31
CA SER A 40 -0.77 -11.98 15.36
C SER A 40 0.19 -11.88 16.58
N ASN A 41 1.37 -11.28 16.38
CA ASN A 41 2.32 -10.96 17.43
C ASN A 41 2.23 -9.49 17.92
N TRP A 42 1.12 -8.82 17.65
CA TRP A 42 0.85 -7.44 18.06
C TRP A 42 1.85 -6.41 17.53
N ILE A 43 2.42 -6.64 16.35
CA ILE A 43 3.38 -5.75 15.70
C ILE A 43 2.75 -5.12 14.47
N LEU A 44 2.78 -3.79 14.41
CA LEU A 44 2.51 -3.00 13.21
C LEU A 44 3.83 -2.65 12.55
N HIS A 45 3.95 -2.87 11.25
CA HIS A 45 5.15 -2.53 10.48
C HIS A 45 5.22 -1.03 10.19
N ARG A 46 4.12 -0.43 9.72
CA ARG A 46 3.87 0.99 9.47
C ARG A 46 4.70 1.64 8.35
N ASP A 47 5.62 0.91 7.72
CA ASP A 47 6.41 1.39 6.56
C ASP A 47 6.52 0.30 5.48
N LEU A 48 5.41 -0.41 5.22
CA LEU A 48 5.36 -1.38 4.13
C LEU A 48 5.40 -0.63 2.78
N LYS A 49 6.37 -1.02 1.96
CA LYS A 49 6.60 -0.50 0.61
C LYS A 49 7.46 -1.49 -0.18
N THR A 50 7.49 -1.38 -1.48
CA THR A 50 8.23 -2.31 -2.34
C THR A 50 9.74 -2.30 -2.08
N SER A 51 10.33 -1.19 -1.61
CA SER A 51 11.76 -1.14 -1.23
C SER A 51 12.07 -1.87 0.09
N ASN A 52 11.06 -2.13 0.94
CA ASN A 52 11.21 -2.89 2.18
C ASN A 52 10.83 -4.38 2.01
N LEU A 53 10.57 -4.80 0.79
CA LEU A 53 10.35 -6.20 0.41
C LEU A 53 11.55 -6.72 -0.35
N LEU A 54 12.33 -7.56 0.31
CA LEU A 54 13.53 -8.15 -0.27
C LEU A 54 13.18 -9.49 -0.90
N MET A 55 13.64 -9.73 -2.13
CA MET A 55 13.37 -10.95 -2.87
C MET A 55 14.67 -11.62 -3.32
N ASN A 56 14.76 -12.94 -3.10
CA ASN A 56 15.86 -13.74 -3.63
C ASN A 56 15.57 -14.24 -5.06
N ASN A 57 16.57 -14.78 -5.72
CA ASN A 57 16.46 -15.36 -7.06
C ASN A 57 15.57 -16.62 -7.15
N ARG A 58 15.04 -17.10 -6.03
CA ARG A 58 14.06 -18.19 -5.96
C ARG A 58 12.62 -17.70 -5.78
N GLY A 59 12.35 -16.39 -5.91
CA GLY A 59 11.00 -15.83 -5.73
C GLY A 59 10.47 -15.83 -4.30
N THR A 60 11.37 -15.99 -3.30
CA THR A 60 10.99 -15.87 -1.88
C THR A 60 11.19 -14.44 -1.43
N ILE A 61 10.16 -13.84 -0.80
CA ILE A 61 10.25 -12.50 -0.25
C ILE A 61 10.43 -12.53 1.27
N LYS A 62 11.09 -11.49 1.78
CA LYS A 62 11.20 -11.19 3.21
C LYS A 62 10.85 -9.73 3.44
N VAL A 63 10.04 -9.48 4.45
CA VAL A 63 9.74 -8.11 4.94
C VAL A 63 10.94 -7.63 5.75
N ALA A 64 11.40 -6.42 5.48
CA ALA A 64 12.57 -5.80 6.09
C ALA A 64 12.24 -4.40 6.60
N ASP A 65 13.18 -3.82 7.35
CA ASP A 65 13.10 -2.46 7.89
C ASP A 65 11.97 -2.25 8.91
N PHE A 66 12.12 -2.84 10.09
CA PHE A 66 11.25 -2.65 11.24
C PHE A 66 11.57 -1.38 12.05
N GLY A 67 12.34 -0.44 11.50
CA GLY A 67 12.75 0.79 12.18
C GLY A 67 11.59 1.66 12.66
N LEU A 68 10.44 1.58 11.98
CA LEU A 68 9.21 2.29 12.33
C LEU A 68 8.16 1.38 12.99
N ALA A 69 8.45 0.11 13.22
CA ALA A 69 7.50 -0.82 13.80
C ALA A 69 7.11 -0.45 15.24
N ARG A 70 5.87 -0.79 15.64
CA ARG A 70 5.33 -0.58 17.00
C ARG A 70 4.48 -1.77 17.42
N ARG A 71 4.46 -2.02 18.72
CA ARG A 71 3.42 -2.87 19.30
C ARG A 71 2.11 -2.09 19.38
N TYR A 72 1.00 -2.73 18.99
CA TYR A 72 -0.34 -2.17 19.20
C TYR A 72 -1.02 -2.89 20.37
N GLY A 73 -1.97 -2.21 21.02
CA GLY A 73 -2.63 -2.73 22.23
C GLY A 73 -1.98 -2.31 23.55
N ASP A 74 -0.76 -1.76 23.55
CA ASP A 74 -0.27 -1.04 24.73
C ASP A 74 -1.05 0.26 24.87
N PRO A 75 -1.49 0.65 26.10
CA PRO A 75 -2.03 1.98 26.29
C PRO A 75 -0.99 2.97 25.78
N VAL A 76 -1.39 3.81 24.84
CA VAL A 76 -0.51 4.77 24.18
C VAL A 76 0.15 5.59 25.29
N GLY A 77 1.43 5.29 25.57
CA GLY A 77 2.21 6.06 26.54
C GLY A 77 2.18 7.53 26.16
N VAL A 78 2.31 8.42 27.13
CA VAL A 78 2.17 9.87 27.11
C VAL A 78 2.97 10.65 26.03
N GLY A 79 3.44 9.98 25.03
CA GLY A 79 4.17 10.59 23.92
C GLY A 79 3.46 10.39 22.60
N GLY A 80 2.24 10.86 22.43
CA GLY A 80 1.44 10.86 21.20
C GLY A 80 2.03 10.10 20.01
N MET A 81 1.25 9.49 19.17
CA MET A 81 1.75 8.79 18.00
C MET A 81 2.70 9.70 17.22
N THR A 82 3.99 9.38 17.23
CA THR A 82 5.02 10.12 16.50
C THR A 82 4.53 10.31 15.07
N GLN A 83 4.36 11.56 14.66
CA GLN A 83 4.03 11.90 13.27
C GLN A 83 5.09 11.26 12.39
N LEU A 84 4.66 10.27 11.64
CA LEU A 84 5.55 9.39 10.91
C LEU A 84 6.18 10.14 9.75
N VAL A 85 7.49 10.20 9.75
CA VAL A 85 8.30 10.41 8.55
C VAL A 85 8.23 9.11 7.74
N VAL A 86 7.03 8.75 7.28
CA VAL A 86 6.78 7.53 6.51
C VAL A 86 6.65 7.88 5.05
N THR A 87 7.09 7.00 4.21
CA THR A 87 6.90 7.02 2.78
C THR A 87 5.44 7.35 2.43
N LEU A 88 5.22 8.47 1.76
CA LEU A 88 3.90 9.05 1.56
C LEU A 88 2.95 8.15 0.77
N TRP A 89 3.42 7.55 -0.33
CA TRP A 89 2.59 6.89 -1.34
C TRP A 89 1.81 5.65 -0.89
N TYR A 90 2.20 5.05 0.23
CA TYR A 90 1.56 3.84 0.80
C TYR A 90 0.76 4.15 2.06
N ARG A 91 0.60 5.45 2.40
CA ARG A 91 -0.03 5.86 3.64
C ARG A 91 -1.55 5.77 3.56
N ALA A 92 -2.14 5.16 4.58
CA ALA A 92 -3.57 4.98 4.70
C ALA A 92 -4.33 6.32 4.91
N PRO A 93 -5.54 6.46 4.36
CA PRO A 93 -6.30 7.71 4.40
C PRO A 93 -6.63 8.18 5.80
N GLU A 94 -6.88 7.28 6.76
CA GLU A 94 -7.13 7.64 8.16
C GLU A 94 -5.92 8.37 8.79
N ILE A 95 -4.71 7.97 8.44
CA ILE A 95 -3.49 8.64 8.89
C ILE A 95 -3.35 10.03 8.25
N LEU A 96 -3.64 10.12 6.94
CA LEU A 96 -3.63 11.40 6.22
C LEU A 96 -4.64 12.39 6.78
N LEU A 97 -5.79 11.88 7.26
CA LEU A 97 -6.87 12.67 7.86
C LEU A 97 -6.67 12.95 9.36
N GLY A 98 -5.53 12.53 9.93
CA GLY A 98 -5.11 12.88 11.28
C GLY A 98 -5.73 12.01 12.37
N ALA A 99 -6.08 10.76 12.07
CA ALA A 99 -6.50 9.82 13.11
C ALA A 99 -5.45 9.73 14.23
N SER A 100 -5.90 9.79 15.46
CA SER A 100 -5.05 9.69 16.64
C SER A 100 -4.72 8.25 17.03
N THR A 101 -5.56 7.31 16.62
CA THR A 101 -5.40 5.87 16.82
C THR A 101 -5.44 5.18 15.46
N TYR A 102 -4.71 4.07 15.32
CA TYR A 102 -4.73 3.23 14.13
C TYR A 102 -4.49 1.77 14.50
N SER A 103 -4.94 0.88 13.65
CA SER A 103 -4.90 -0.57 13.83
C SER A 103 -4.00 -1.23 12.77
N THR A 104 -4.04 -2.56 12.73
CA THR A 104 -3.44 -3.37 11.67
C THR A 104 -3.89 -2.98 10.26
N ALA A 105 -5.03 -2.31 10.15
CA ALA A 105 -5.59 -1.85 8.89
C ALA A 105 -4.67 -0.89 8.11
N VAL A 106 -3.77 -0.14 8.78
CA VAL A 106 -2.83 0.75 8.09
C VAL A 106 -1.83 -0.03 7.25
N ASP A 107 -1.34 -1.17 7.74
CA ASP A 107 -0.45 -2.06 6.99
C ASP A 107 -1.20 -2.71 5.83
N MET A 108 -2.48 -3.08 6.00
CA MET A 108 -3.31 -3.68 4.95
C MET A 108 -3.56 -2.73 3.79
N TRP A 109 -3.72 -1.43 4.05
CA TRP A 109 -3.76 -0.41 2.99
C TRP A 109 -2.46 -0.39 2.19
N SER A 110 -1.32 -0.39 2.88
CA SER A 110 0.00 -0.43 2.23
C SER A 110 0.17 -1.71 1.39
N VAL A 111 -0.31 -2.86 1.89
CA VAL A 111 -0.37 -4.13 1.12
C VAL A 111 -1.18 -3.96 -0.16
N GLY A 112 -2.33 -3.27 -0.10
CA GLY A 112 -3.14 -2.94 -1.27
C GLY A 112 -2.39 -2.08 -2.29
N CYS A 113 -1.65 -1.07 -1.83
CA CYS A 113 -0.81 -0.25 -2.70
C CYS A 113 0.31 -1.06 -3.35
N ILE A 114 0.95 -1.96 -2.60
CA ILE A 114 1.99 -2.87 -3.11
C ILE A 114 1.40 -3.83 -4.15
N PHE A 115 0.21 -4.40 -3.88
CA PHE A 115 -0.47 -5.28 -4.83
C PHE A 115 -0.72 -4.57 -6.16
N ALA A 116 -1.24 -3.35 -6.11
CA ALA A 116 -1.43 -2.53 -7.32
C ALA A 116 -0.11 -2.24 -8.04
N GLU A 117 0.97 -1.96 -7.31
CA GLU A 117 2.29 -1.67 -7.88
C GLU A 117 2.91 -2.89 -8.57
N LEU A 118 2.75 -4.10 -8.02
CA LEU A 118 3.18 -5.34 -8.68
C LEU A 118 2.47 -5.56 -10.03
N LEU A 119 1.18 -5.17 -10.12
CA LEU A 119 0.38 -5.29 -11.34
C LEU A 119 0.68 -4.21 -12.38
N LEU A 120 0.88 -2.96 -11.92
CA LEU A 120 1.08 -1.80 -12.78
C LEU A 120 2.54 -1.54 -13.11
N LYS A 121 3.47 -2.08 -12.32
CA LYS A 121 4.90 -1.79 -12.36
C LYS A 121 5.23 -0.32 -12.06
N GLU A 122 4.32 0.38 -11.43
CA GLU A 122 4.48 1.75 -10.95
C GLU A 122 3.64 1.94 -9.67
N PRO A 123 4.06 2.83 -8.76
CA PRO A 123 3.29 3.10 -7.56
C PRO A 123 1.87 3.57 -7.89
N LEU A 124 0.88 3.09 -7.13
CA LEU A 124 -0.53 3.40 -7.36
C LEU A 124 -0.84 4.89 -7.26
N PHE A 125 -0.21 5.55 -6.29
CA PHE A 125 -0.40 6.96 -5.97
C PHE A 125 0.96 7.67 -5.91
N GLN A 126 1.30 8.47 -6.92
CA GLN A 126 2.59 9.18 -7.03
C GLN A 126 2.41 10.66 -6.66
N ALA A 127 2.03 10.92 -5.42
CA ALA A 127 1.77 12.27 -4.93
C ALA A 127 3.03 12.96 -4.40
N LYS A 128 3.10 14.28 -4.52
CA LYS A 128 4.16 15.12 -3.96
C LYS A 128 3.88 15.56 -2.52
N GLY A 129 2.62 15.44 -2.06
CA GLY A 129 2.18 15.84 -0.73
C GLY A 129 0.91 15.12 -0.31
N GLU A 130 0.54 15.26 0.97
CA GLU A 130 -0.59 14.54 1.57
C GLU A 130 -1.95 14.90 0.93
N ILE A 131 -2.12 16.17 0.57
CA ILE A 131 -3.35 16.66 -0.07
C ILE A 131 -3.52 16.05 -1.46
N GLU A 132 -2.45 16.08 -2.25
CA GLU A 132 -2.44 15.49 -3.58
C GLU A 132 -2.72 13.97 -3.48
N LEU A 133 -2.12 13.30 -2.47
CA LEU A 133 -2.37 11.88 -2.22
C LEU A 133 -3.85 11.61 -1.95
N LEU A 134 -4.48 12.37 -1.04
CA LEU A 134 -5.91 12.23 -0.76
C LEU A 134 -6.76 12.49 -2.01
N SER A 135 -6.41 13.52 -2.79
CA SER A 135 -7.08 13.80 -4.06
C SER A 135 -7.00 12.62 -5.04
N MET A 136 -5.81 12.03 -5.19
CA MET A 136 -5.62 10.84 -6.05
C MET A 136 -6.42 9.63 -5.54
N ILE A 137 -6.46 9.40 -4.22
CA ILE A 137 -7.26 8.34 -3.61
C ILE A 137 -8.74 8.56 -3.92
N PHE A 138 -9.27 9.77 -3.67
CA PHE A 138 -10.67 10.08 -3.91
C PHE A 138 -11.05 10.03 -5.41
N LYS A 139 -10.12 10.38 -6.30
CA LYS A 139 -10.32 10.25 -7.74
C LYS A 139 -10.40 8.79 -8.18
N LEU A 140 -9.60 7.91 -7.58
CA LEU A 140 -9.57 6.49 -7.94
C LEU A 140 -10.74 5.71 -7.36
N LEU A 141 -11.02 5.88 -6.06
CA LEU A 141 -11.99 5.09 -5.31
C LEU A 141 -13.36 5.78 -5.16
N GLY A 142 -13.46 7.05 -5.56
CA GLY A 142 -14.57 7.92 -5.24
C GLY A 142 -14.42 8.58 -3.86
N PRO A 143 -15.08 9.72 -3.60
CA PRO A 143 -15.05 10.34 -2.27
C PRO A 143 -15.72 9.44 -1.22
N PRO A 144 -15.24 9.45 0.03
CA PRO A 144 -15.86 8.70 1.10
C PRO A 144 -17.30 9.17 1.34
N THR A 145 -18.19 8.22 1.61
CA THR A 145 -19.60 8.46 1.97
C THR A 145 -19.86 7.94 3.36
N HIS A 146 -20.97 8.33 3.97
CA HIS A 146 -21.37 7.76 5.28
C HIS A 146 -21.53 6.23 5.24
N SER A 147 -21.91 5.66 4.11
CA SER A 147 -22.01 4.19 3.95
C SER A 147 -20.66 3.51 3.78
N SER A 148 -19.71 4.14 3.08
CA SER A 148 -18.35 3.58 2.87
C SER A 148 -17.40 3.85 4.04
N TRP A 149 -17.65 4.90 4.83
CA TRP A 149 -16.84 5.27 5.99
C TRP A 149 -17.65 6.10 7.00
N PRO A 150 -18.38 5.46 7.93
CA PRO A 150 -19.24 6.15 8.90
C PRO A 150 -18.48 7.16 9.75
N GLU A 151 -17.28 6.83 10.21
CA GLU A 151 -16.44 7.62 11.10
C GLU A 151 -15.68 8.76 10.39
N TYR A 152 -15.78 8.87 9.04
CA TYR A 152 -15.04 9.88 8.28
C TYR A 152 -15.18 11.30 8.84
N SER A 153 -16.40 11.73 9.19
CA SER A 153 -16.68 13.07 9.66
C SER A 153 -16.10 13.40 11.05
N SER A 154 -15.71 12.37 11.82
CA SER A 154 -15.06 12.53 13.13
C SER A 154 -13.56 12.82 13.02
N LEU A 155 -12.94 12.53 11.86
CA LEU A 155 -11.51 12.70 11.66
C LEU A 155 -11.12 14.19 11.66
N PRO A 156 -10.00 14.56 12.31
CA PRO A 156 -9.62 15.96 12.52
C PRO A 156 -9.58 16.80 11.23
N LEU A 157 -9.02 16.27 10.16
CA LEU A 157 -8.85 16.99 8.90
C LEU A 157 -10.02 16.82 7.94
N ALA A 158 -10.92 15.87 8.15
CA ALA A 158 -12.08 15.67 7.29
C ALA A 158 -12.99 16.91 7.22
N LYS A 159 -13.08 17.66 8.31
CA LYS A 159 -13.90 18.90 8.38
C LYS A 159 -13.34 20.08 7.58
N THR A 160 -12.06 20.03 7.26
CA THR A 160 -11.37 21.10 6.51
C THR A 160 -11.30 20.82 5.01
N LEU A 161 -11.70 19.61 4.59
CA LEU A 161 -11.62 19.16 3.21
C LEU A 161 -12.95 19.36 2.48
N THR A 162 -12.89 19.99 1.32
CA THR A 162 -13.99 19.94 0.36
C THR A 162 -13.86 18.68 -0.47
N LEU A 163 -14.83 17.77 -0.37
CA LEU A 163 -14.82 16.54 -1.17
C LEU A 163 -15.16 16.84 -2.64
N PRO A 164 -14.52 16.16 -3.59
CA PRO A 164 -14.89 16.27 -5.00
C PRO A 164 -16.31 15.72 -5.22
N SER A 165 -16.96 16.23 -6.26
CA SER A 165 -18.23 15.63 -6.69
C SER A 165 -18.04 14.15 -7.03
N PRO A 166 -19.01 13.28 -6.68
CA PRO A 166 -18.95 11.87 -7.03
C PRO A 166 -18.77 11.71 -8.55
N GLN A 167 -17.68 11.06 -8.93
CA GLN A 167 -17.43 10.70 -10.34
C GLN A 167 -17.42 9.18 -10.48
N PRO A 168 -17.71 8.63 -11.64
CA PRO A 168 -17.53 7.21 -11.88
C PRO A 168 -16.07 6.86 -11.57
N HIS A 169 -15.86 6.00 -10.58
CA HIS A 169 -14.50 5.62 -10.21
C HIS A 169 -13.82 4.85 -11.36
N GLN A 170 -12.56 5.21 -11.61
CA GLN A 170 -11.81 4.66 -12.75
C GLN A 170 -11.10 3.34 -12.40
N PHE A 171 -11.45 2.72 -11.28
CA PHE A 171 -10.74 1.56 -10.74
C PHE A 171 -10.71 0.40 -11.74
N ARG A 172 -11.87 0.02 -12.28
CA ARG A 172 -11.99 -1.07 -13.27
C ARG A 172 -11.21 -0.77 -14.56
N THR A 173 -11.20 0.48 -14.99
CA THR A 173 -10.44 0.91 -16.17
C THR A 173 -8.94 0.81 -15.96
N LYS A 174 -8.46 1.18 -14.75
CA LYS A 174 -7.03 1.08 -14.42
C LYS A 174 -6.56 -0.38 -14.32
N PHE A 175 -7.43 -1.28 -13.87
CA PHE A 175 -7.13 -2.71 -13.66
C PHE A 175 -7.91 -3.62 -14.61
N GLN A 176 -8.04 -3.23 -15.87
CA GLN A 176 -8.88 -3.91 -16.88
C GLN A 176 -8.53 -5.38 -17.14
N TYR A 177 -7.29 -5.80 -16.88
CA TYR A 177 -6.84 -7.18 -17.07
C TYR A 177 -6.97 -8.05 -15.82
N MET A 178 -7.50 -7.50 -14.72
CA MET A 178 -7.74 -8.29 -13.51
C MET A 178 -9.09 -9.00 -13.57
N THR A 179 -9.12 -10.17 -12.96
CA THR A 179 -10.35 -10.91 -12.70
C THR A 179 -11.25 -10.16 -11.72
N THR A 180 -12.51 -10.56 -11.64
CA THR A 180 -13.44 -9.99 -10.67
C THR A 180 -12.96 -10.23 -9.24
N ALA A 181 -12.48 -11.44 -8.93
CA ALA A 181 -11.94 -11.74 -7.60
C ALA A 181 -10.65 -10.95 -7.30
N GLY A 182 -9.80 -10.71 -8.30
CA GLY A 182 -8.61 -9.86 -8.12
C GLY A 182 -8.96 -8.40 -7.83
N ILE A 183 -9.96 -7.84 -8.50
CA ILE A 183 -10.49 -6.52 -8.21
C ILE A 183 -11.11 -6.47 -6.81
N ASP A 184 -11.87 -7.50 -6.43
CA ASP A 184 -12.52 -7.59 -5.13
C ASP A 184 -11.50 -7.60 -3.99
N LEU A 185 -10.45 -8.42 -4.09
CA LEU A 185 -9.36 -8.40 -3.12
C LEU A 185 -8.69 -7.03 -3.02
N LEU A 186 -8.37 -6.40 -4.17
CA LEU A 186 -7.72 -5.10 -4.17
C LEU A 186 -8.61 -4.01 -3.56
N MET A 187 -9.91 -4.02 -3.83
CA MET A 187 -10.86 -3.10 -3.22
C MET A 187 -11.03 -3.35 -1.73
N SER A 188 -11.04 -4.61 -1.29
CA SER A 188 -11.11 -4.97 0.13
C SER A 188 -9.88 -4.49 0.92
N LEU A 189 -8.68 -4.52 0.30
CA LEU A 189 -7.45 -3.96 0.85
C LEU A 189 -7.47 -2.42 0.90
N LEU A 190 -8.08 -1.77 -0.10
CA LEU A 190 -8.19 -0.32 -0.22
C LEU A 190 -9.53 0.23 0.29
N THR A 191 -10.20 -0.49 1.18
CA THR A 191 -11.41 -0.02 1.86
C THR A 191 -11.08 1.17 2.75
N TYR A 192 -11.89 2.25 2.67
CA TYR A 192 -11.71 3.46 3.47
C TYR A 192 -11.81 3.19 4.97
N ASP A 193 -12.90 2.54 5.37
CA ASP A 193 -13.19 2.23 6.76
C ASP A 193 -12.19 1.21 7.30
N PRO A 194 -11.30 1.59 8.25
CA PRO A 194 -10.32 0.67 8.80
C PRO A 194 -10.92 -0.57 9.48
N GLU A 195 -12.15 -0.45 10.01
CA GLU A 195 -12.83 -1.56 10.69
C GLU A 195 -13.40 -2.60 9.71
N ARG A 196 -13.62 -2.19 8.46
CA ARG A 196 -14.13 -3.05 7.37
C ARG A 196 -13.04 -3.48 6.40
N ARG A 197 -11.84 -2.92 6.53
CA ARG A 197 -10.71 -3.29 5.67
C ARG A 197 -10.29 -4.71 5.99
N ILE A 198 -10.15 -5.53 4.95
CA ILE A 198 -9.80 -6.95 5.06
C ILE A 198 -8.52 -7.16 5.88
N THR A 199 -8.53 -8.13 6.78
CA THR A 199 -7.35 -8.56 7.54
C THR A 199 -6.42 -9.42 6.70
N ALA A 200 -5.18 -9.64 7.14
CA ALA A 200 -4.24 -10.50 6.44
C ALA A 200 -4.71 -11.96 6.43
N GLU A 201 -5.34 -12.43 7.52
CA GLU A 201 -5.87 -13.78 7.64
C GLU A 201 -7.04 -14.01 6.67
N GLU A 202 -8.00 -13.09 6.61
CA GLU A 202 -9.11 -13.16 5.65
C GLU A 202 -8.61 -13.08 4.21
N ALA A 203 -7.65 -12.17 3.93
CA ALA A 203 -7.08 -12.01 2.60
C ALA A 203 -6.38 -13.27 2.10
N LEU A 204 -5.70 -14.02 2.97
CA LEU A 204 -5.09 -15.31 2.62
C LEU A 204 -6.10 -16.36 2.15
N GLN A 205 -7.35 -16.27 2.58
CA GLN A 205 -8.45 -17.17 2.20
C GLN A 205 -9.24 -16.66 0.98
N HIS A 206 -8.85 -15.54 0.41
CA HIS A 206 -9.62 -14.89 -0.66
C HIS A 206 -9.65 -15.74 -1.95
N PRO A 207 -10.79 -15.84 -2.64
CA PRO A 207 -10.96 -16.62 -3.87
C PRO A 207 -9.96 -16.29 -4.99
N TYR A 208 -9.42 -15.08 -5.01
CA TYR A 208 -8.39 -14.67 -5.96
C TYR A 208 -7.19 -15.63 -6.02
N PHE A 209 -6.81 -16.22 -4.90
CA PHE A 209 -5.66 -17.13 -4.84
C PHE A 209 -5.96 -18.55 -5.28
N THR A 210 -7.23 -18.92 -5.39
CA THR A 210 -7.67 -20.25 -5.79
C THR A 210 -8.18 -20.31 -7.24
N GLU A 211 -8.40 -19.16 -7.87
CA GLU A 211 -8.77 -19.09 -9.30
C GLU A 211 -7.53 -19.20 -10.22
N SER A 212 -7.78 -19.58 -11.48
CA SER A 212 -6.72 -19.60 -12.52
C SER A 212 -6.32 -18.18 -12.97
N PRO A 213 -5.00 -17.92 -13.22
CA PRO A 213 -3.88 -18.83 -13.01
C PRO A 213 -3.57 -19.01 -11.52
N LEU A 214 -3.28 -20.24 -11.11
CA LEU A 214 -2.88 -20.53 -9.73
C LEU A 214 -1.55 -19.85 -9.36
N PRO A 215 -1.29 -19.62 -8.06
CA PRO A 215 0.01 -19.13 -7.60
C PRO A 215 1.14 -20.04 -8.08
N LYS A 216 2.17 -19.46 -8.65
CA LYS A 216 3.36 -20.17 -9.14
C LYS A 216 4.25 -20.56 -7.96
N HIS A 217 4.79 -21.79 -7.97
CA HIS A 217 5.75 -22.15 -6.92
C HIS A 217 6.98 -21.24 -6.98
N PRO A 218 7.51 -20.77 -5.84
CA PRO A 218 8.65 -19.84 -5.82
C PRO A 218 9.85 -20.31 -6.64
N ASP A 219 10.22 -21.58 -6.57
CA ASP A 219 11.35 -22.16 -7.32
C ASP A 219 11.17 -22.13 -8.86
N LEU A 220 9.98 -21.85 -9.34
CA LEU A 220 9.68 -21.70 -10.77
C LEU A 220 9.80 -20.26 -11.26
N PHE A 221 10.13 -19.32 -10.40
CA PHE A 221 10.45 -17.96 -10.82
C PHE A 221 11.71 -18.01 -11.70
N GLY A 222 11.74 -17.16 -12.73
CA GLY A 222 12.94 -17.01 -13.55
C GLY A 222 14.05 -16.29 -12.80
N SER A 223 15.26 -16.29 -13.35
CA SER A 223 16.32 -15.42 -12.86
C SER A 223 16.00 -13.95 -13.16
N PHE A 224 16.22 -13.10 -12.19
CA PHE A 224 15.94 -11.67 -12.31
C PHE A 224 17.21 -10.89 -12.66
N PRO A 225 17.08 -9.77 -13.40
CA PRO A 225 18.20 -8.87 -13.63
C PRO A 225 18.75 -8.36 -12.31
N SER A 226 20.05 -8.47 -12.09
CA SER A 226 20.70 -8.03 -10.86
C SER A 226 21.46 -6.72 -11.08
N ALA A 227 21.25 -5.74 -10.21
CA ALA A 227 22.07 -4.53 -10.18
C ALA A 227 23.56 -4.86 -9.95
N ALA A 228 23.86 -5.94 -9.22
CA ALA A 228 25.21 -6.45 -9.02
C ALA A 228 25.86 -7.00 -10.31
N ALA A 229 25.06 -7.40 -11.31
CA ALA A 229 25.55 -7.83 -12.63
C ALA A 229 25.85 -6.66 -13.58
N GLY A 230 25.76 -5.40 -13.12
CA GLY A 230 26.05 -4.21 -13.92
C GLY A 230 24.94 -3.82 -14.90
N GLU A 231 23.74 -4.41 -14.79
CA GLU A 231 22.60 -4.01 -15.62
C GLU A 231 22.07 -2.65 -15.18
N LYS A 232 22.11 -1.67 -16.10
CA LYS A 232 21.59 -0.34 -15.83
C LYS A 232 20.08 -0.33 -15.80
N PRO A 233 19.45 0.36 -14.82
CA PRO A 233 17.99 0.53 -14.78
C PRO A 233 17.50 1.15 -16.09
N ARG A 234 16.46 0.59 -16.69
CA ARG A 234 15.83 1.15 -17.90
C ARG A 234 15.01 2.42 -17.61
N ARG A 235 14.64 2.63 -16.36
CA ARG A 235 13.91 3.81 -15.87
C ARG A 235 14.55 4.32 -14.58
N LYS A 236 14.40 5.62 -14.30
CA LYS A 236 14.72 6.15 -12.97
C LYS A 236 13.72 5.59 -11.96
N PRO A 237 14.17 5.17 -10.76
CA PRO A 237 13.27 4.75 -9.70
C PRO A 237 12.31 5.89 -9.34
N PHE A 238 11.03 5.54 -9.07
CA PHE A 238 10.11 6.49 -8.45
C PHE A 238 10.50 6.69 -6.99
N GLU A 239 10.62 7.92 -6.57
CA GLU A 239 10.93 8.26 -5.17
C GLU A 239 9.75 8.96 -4.53
N SER A 240 9.24 8.36 -3.44
CA SER A 240 8.21 8.97 -2.65
C SER A 240 8.81 10.07 -1.78
N PRO A 241 8.23 11.27 -1.78
CA PRO A 241 8.69 12.33 -0.90
C PRO A 241 8.47 11.94 0.56
N SER A 242 9.38 12.42 1.43
CA SER A 242 9.17 12.34 2.87
C SER A 242 7.98 13.21 3.26
N ALA A 243 7.15 12.73 4.18
CA ALA A 243 6.04 13.54 4.65
C ALA A 243 6.57 14.77 5.39
N PRO A 244 5.98 15.95 5.16
CA PRO A 244 6.34 17.13 5.93
C PRO A 244 6.00 16.93 7.41
N VAL A 245 6.86 17.46 8.30
CA VAL A 245 6.54 17.58 9.72
C VAL A 245 5.40 18.58 9.83
N ARG A 246 4.22 18.16 10.29
CA ARG A 246 3.08 19.06 10.49
C ARG A 246 3.38 20.01 11.65
N ALA A 247 3.35 21.32 11.40
CA ALA A 247 3.27 22.29 12.47
C ALA A 247 1.87 22.21 13.14
N ALA A 248 1.79 22.57 14.43
CA ALA A 248 0.54 22.50 15.20
C ALA A 248 -0.63 23.32 14.60
N ASP A 249 -0.32 24.30 13.75
CA ASP A 249 -1.29 25.22 13.12
C ASP A 249 -1.52 24.97 11.62
N TYR A 250 -1.23 23.77 11.12
CA TYR A 250 -1.37 23.46 9.71
C TYR A 250 -2.83 23.43 9.28
N LYS A 251 -3.27 24.41 8.47
CA LYS A 251 -4.56 24.41 7.79
C LYS A 251 -4.42 23.77 6.42
N LEU A 252 -5.11 22.68 6.20
CA LEU A 252 -5.22 22.03 4.90
C LEU A 252 -6.25 22.79 4.05
N VAL A 253 -5.80 23.46 3.00
CA VAL A 253 -6.68 24.03 1.96
C VAL A 253 -6.54 23.14 0.72
N MET A 254 -7.62 22.50 0.32
CA MET A 254 -7.68 21.70 -0.90
C MET A 254 -8.43 22.48 -1.97
N ASP A 255 -7.72 22.82 -3.03
CA ASP A 255 -8.31 23.32 -4.27
C ASP A 255 -8.39 22.15 -5.26
N PHE A 256 -9.60 21.65 -5.50
CA PHE A 256 -9.82 20.55 -6.45
C PHE A 256 -9.98 21.04 -7.90
N ASP A 257 -10.02 22.34 -8.12
CA ASP A 257 -10.05 22.94 -9.45
C ASP A 257 -8.62 23.11 -9.98
N ILE A 258 -8.03 21.99 -10.40
CA ILE A 258 -6.83 22.05 -11.24
C ILE A 258 -7.31 22.25 -12.68
N PRO A 259 -6.94 23.34 -13.36
CA PRO A 259 -7.25 23.52 -14.78
C PRO A 259 -6.64 22.37 -15.60
N GLN A 260 -7.35 21.95 -16.63
CA GLN A 260 -6.99 20.88 -17.58
C GLN A 260 -5.66 21.12 -18.28
#